data_ecc57ccac4949c625b736f15c7674d98
#
_entry.id   ecc57ccac4949c625b736f15c7674d98
#
_cell.length_a   1.000
_cell.length_b   1.000
_cell.length_c   1.000
_cell.angle_alpha   90.00
_cell.angle_beta   90.00
_cell.angle_gamma   90.00
#
_symmetry.space_group_name_H-M   'P 1'
#
loop_
_entity.id
_entity.type
_entity.pdbx_description
1 polymer ?
#
loop_
_entity_poly.entity_id
_entity_poly.type
_entity_poly.pdbx_seq_one_letter_code
_entity_poly.pdbx_strand_id
1 'polypeptide(L)'
;IMPSLVGSEMCIRDSHNAAECETTGRSRDLALLPWGVMSEENYMRIIDLRGKKLTRAEMLEAMPRAEMGTNEATELVQPILDDVKARGAAALRDFAEKFDHIRPENLRVPAEAMKAALDELDPEVRAAIEESVRRCRAVSASQVPAPFHTDLAEGARVAERWIPVQRVGLYVPGGKAVYPSSVIMNVVPAQAAGVESLAIATPPSRNNSDGLPDKTILATCAILGVDEVYAVGGAQAIAMFAYGAKGSEPQDGEILCDPVDKITGPGNIFVATAKRMVSGIVGIDAVAGPTEIAIIADKGANPSWLAADLIGQAEHDELAGSVLITDSEELADKVQESLRYRVPRTEHAERVNTSLRGRQSGIILTDGIEQSIDAANAYAAEHLEVCLLYTSPSPRD
;
A
#
# COMPACT_ATOMS: atom_id res chain seq x y z
N ILE A 1 19.72 6.64 5.10
CA ILE A 1 18.25 6.62 5.17
C ILE A 1 17.78 6.66 3.73
N MET A 2 17.48 5.48 3.17
CA MET A 2 16.77 5.47 1.89
C MET A 2 15.36 6.00 2.12
N PRO A 3 14.84 6.94 1.29
CA PRO A 3 13.41 7.16 1.23
C PRO A 3 12.76 5.83 0.84
N SER A 4 11.66 5.50 1.48
CA SER A 4 10.88 4.32 1.14
C SER A 4 10.48 4.41 -0.33
N LEU A 5 11.01 3.50 -1.15
CA LEU A 5 10.52 3.29 -2.49
C LEU A 5 9.26 2.44 -2.40
N VAL A 6 8.15 3.08 -2.06
CA VAL A 6 6.85 2.60 -2.48
C VAL A 6 6.75 3.06 -3.93
N GLY A 7 6.77 2.11 -4.87
CA GLY A 7 6.72 2.40 -6.29
C GLY A 7 5.43 3.14 -6.63
N SER A 8 5.55 4.40 -7.01
CA SER A 8 4.50 5.07 -7.74
C SER A 8 4.46 4.47 -9.15
N GLU A 9 3.51 3.60 -9.42
CA GLU A 9 3.24 3.17 -10.80
C GLU A 9 2.54 4.32 -11.53
N MET A 10 3.28 4.98 -12.40
CA MET A 10 2.72 5.95 -13.32
C MET A 10 2.17 5.20 -14.54
N CYS A 11 0.85 4.94 -14.55
CA CYS A 11 0.18 4.35 -15.70
C CYS A 11 -0.21 5.44 -16.70
N ILE A 12 0.46 5.46 -17.86
CA ILE A 12 0.08 6.29 -19.01
C ILE A 12 -0.77 5.42 -19.95
N ARG A 13 -2.02 5.81 -20.20
CA ARG A 13 -2.88 5.18 -21.21
C ARG A 13 -3.29 6.17 -22.27
N ASP A 14 -3.00 5.82 -23.52
CA ASP A 14 -3.48 6.54 -24.71
C ASP A 14 -4.82 5.98 -25.20
N SER A 15 -5.76 6.87 -25.54
CA SER A 15 -7.06 6.52 -26.08
C SER A 15 -7.40 7.22 -27.37
N HIS A 16 -7.75 6.44 -28.39
CA HIS A 16 -8.48 6.90 -29.55
C HIS A 16 -9.86 6.23 -29.62
N ASN A 17 -10.86 7.05 -29.67
CA ASN A 17 -12.10 7.08 -30.46
C ASN A 17 -13.33 7.53 -29.68
N ALA A 18 -13.90 8.63 -30.17
CA ALA A 18 -15.13 9.25 -29.69
C ALA A 18 -16.34 8.84 -30.54
N ALA A 19 -17.49 8.72 -29.92
CA ALA A 19 -18.79 8.86 -30.55
C ALA A 19 -19.78 9.54 -29.61
N GLU A 20 -20.49 10.51 -30.15
CA GLU A 20 -21.32 11.55 -29.56
C GLU A 20 -22.60 11.07 -28.87
N CYS A 21 -23.06 11.79 -27.83
CA CYS A 21 -24.48 11.95 -27.53
C CYS A 21 -24.75 13.23 -26.73
N GLU A 22 -25.83 13.91 -27.11
CA GLU A 22 -26.21 15.28 -26.79
C GLU A 22 -26.92 15.52 -25.44
N THR A 23 -26.89 16.75 -25.05
CA THR A 23 -27.21 17.56 -23.87
C THR A 23 -28.65 17.59 -23.37
N THR A 24 -28.85 17.88 -22.08
CA THR A 24 -29.82 18.92 -21.60
C THR A 24 -29.43 19.41 -20.20
N GLY A 25 -29.36 20.74 -20.04
CA GLY A 25 -28.91 21.41 -18.82
C GLY A 25 -29.99 21.72 -17.79
N ARG A 26 -29.57 21.91 -16.55
CA ARG A 26 -30.21 22.77 -15.54
C ARG A 26 -29.21 23.19 -14.44
N SER A 27 -29.09 24.51 -14.26
CA SER A 27 -28.38 25.19 -13.18
C SER A 27 -29.23 25.19 -11.89
N ARG A 28 -28.63 24.91 -10.73
CA ARG A 28 -29.20 25.25 -9.41
C ARG A 28 -28.07 25.69 -8.47
N ASP A 29 -28.34 26.81 -7.76
CA ASP A 29 -27.52 27.38 -6.70
C ASP A 29 -27.32 26.41 -5.54
N LEU A 30 -26.06 26.13 -5.21
CA LEU A 30 -25.64 25.25 -4.11
C LEU A 30 -24.97 26.09 -3.00
N ALA A 31 -25.59 26.12 -1.83
CA ALA A 31 -25.05 26.75 -0.62
C ALA A 31 -23.83 25.96 -0.11
N LEU A 32 -22.75 26.69 0.14
CA LEU A 32 -21.44 26.16 0.56
C LEU A 32 -21.50 25.58 1.99
N LEU A 33 -21.33 24.25 2.11
CA LEU A 33 -20.93 23.58 3.33
C LEU A 33 -19.41 23.40 3.31
N PRO A 34 -18.69 23.47 4.43
CA PRO A 34 -17.22 23.44 4.47
C PRO A 34 -16.58 22.13 3.95
N TRP A 35 -17.38 21.10 3.65
CA TRP A 35 -16.90 19.75 3.31
C TRP A 35 -17.46 19.19 1.99
N GLY A 36 -17.90 20.02 1.05
CA GLY A 36 -18.49 19.56 -0.21
C GLY A 36 -19.92 18.97 -0.04
N VAL A 37 -20.69 18.96 -1.12
CA VAL A 37 -22.10 18.55 -1.09
C VAL A 37 -22.23 17.12 -1.58
N MET A 38 -22.74 16.22 -0.72
CA MET A 38 -23.35 14.97 -1.15
C MET A 38 -24.83 15.25 -1.38
N SER A 39 -25.27 15.21 -2.65
CA SER A 39 -26.70 15.17 -2.98
C SER A 39 -27.10 13.73 -3.32
N GLU A 40 -28.40 13.41 -3.26
CA GLU A 40 -28.90 12.11 -3.73
C GLU A 40 -28.60 11.89 -5.24
N GLU A 41 -28.34 12.97 -5.98
CA GLU A 41 -27.98 12.96 -7.39
C GLU A 41 -26.51 12.68 -7.64
N ASN A 42 -25.58 12.95 -6.68
CA ASN A 42 -24.15 12.78 -6.83
C ASN A 42 -23.68 11.45 -6.26
N TYR A 43 -22.98 10.65 -7.06
CA TYR A 43 -22.40 9.38 -6.62
C TYR A 43 -21.19 9.58 -5.70
N MET A 44 -20.29 10.50 -6.09
CA MET A 44 -19.19 10.98 -5.27
C MET A 44 -19.43 12.45 -4.89
N ARG A 45 -18.86 12.85 -3.76
CA ARG A 45 -18.88 14.22 -3.29
C ARG A 45 -18.16 15.15 -4.26
N ILE A 46 -18.70 16.35 -4.48
CA ILE A 46 -18.06 17.42 -5.26
C ILE A 46 -17.48 18.46 -4.32
N ILE A 47 -16.21 18.81 -4.53
CA ILE A 47 -15.46 19.86 -3.84
C ILE A 47 -15.14 20.94 -4.88
N ASP A 48 -15.86 22.06 -4.85
CA ASP A 48 -15.69 23.15 -5.81
C ASP A 48 -14.66 24.16 -5.30
N LEU A 49 -13.51 24.23 -5.95
CA LEU A 49 -12.44 25.19 -5.67
C LEU A 49 -12.39 26.34 -6.66
N ARG A 50 -13.25 26.35 -7.66
CA ARG A 50 -13.28 27.39 -8.72
C ARG A 50 -13.49 28.79 -8.14
N GLY A 51 -12.76 29.76 -8.65
CA GLY A 51 -12.81 31.14 -8.20
C GLY A 51 -12.21 31.39 -6.81
N LYS A 52 -11.66 30.39 -6.15
CA LYS A 52 -11.07 30.49 -4.81
C LYS A 52 -9.55 30.64 -4.90
N LYS A 53 -9.03 31.68 -4.26
CA LYS A 53 -7.58 31.84 -4.04
C LYS A 53 -7.24 31.32 -2.64
N LEU A 54 -6.97 30.02 -2.55
CA LEU A 54 -6.68 29.35 -1.29
C LEU A 54 -5.21 29.47 -0.94
N THR A 55 -4.91 29.72 0.33
CA THR A 55 -3.60 29.49 0.89
C THR A 55 -3.29 27.99 0.93
N ARG A 56 -2.02 27.61 1.09
CA ARG A 56 -1.64 26.20 1.23
C ARG A 56 -2.39 25.49 2.38
N ALA A 57 -2.59 26.17 3.49
CA ALA A 57 -3.31 25.59 4.64
C ALA A 57 -4.77 25.32 4.31
N GLU A 58 -5.46 26.29 3.70
CA GLU A 58 -6.86 26.15 3.25
C GLU A 58 -7.00 25.08 2.16
N MET A 59 -6.01 24.97 1.26
CA MET A 59 -5.99 23.91 0.24
C MET A 59 -5.87 22.54 0.90
N LEU A 60 -4.95 22.36 1.87
CA LEU A 60 -4.78 21.11 2.60
C LEU A 60 -6.05 20.71 3.37
N GLU A 61 -6.74 21.69 3.96
CA GLU A 61 -8.00 21.47 4.69
C GLU A 61 -9.16 21.09 3.75
N ALA A 62 -9.14 21.60 2.51
CA ALA A 62 -10.15 21.27 1.50
C ALA A 62 -10.02 19.86 0.91
N MET A 63 -8.85 19.22 1.03
CA MET A 63 -8.60 17.91 0.42
C MET A 63 -9.38 16.79 1.13
N PRO A 64 -10.00 15.87 0.36
CA PRO A 64 -10.64 14.70 0.92
C PRO A 64 -9.60 13.76 1.51
N ARG A 65 -9.74 13.37 2.77
CA ARG A 65 -8.82 12.44 3.43
C ARG A 65 -9.56 11.47 4.34
N ALA A 66 -9.06 10.26 4.43
CA ALA A 66 -9.53 9.31 5.43
C ALA A 66 -9.20 9.82 6.83
N GLU A 67 -10.17 9.81 7.73
CA GLU A 67 -9.87 9.91 9.15
C GLU A 67 -9.40 8.54 9.62
N MET A 68 -8.11 8.43 9.83
CA MET A 68 -7.60 7.28 10.55
C MET A 68 -8.02 7.41 12.01
N GLY A 69 -8.78 6.46 12.50
CA GLY A 69 -9.06 6.29 13.94
C GLY A 69 -7.78 5.89 14.69
N THR A 70 -6.75 6.78 14.62
CA THR A 70 -5.41 6.48 15.13
C THR A 70 -5.38 6.23 16.63
N ASN A 71 -6.29 6.84 17.38
CA ASN A 71 -6.38 6.65 18.83
C ASN A 71 -7.00 5.28 19.14
N GLU A 72 -8.14 4.94 18.52
CA GLU A 72 -8.79 3.64 18.71
C GLU A 72 -7.88 2.48 18.30
N ALA A 73 -7.23 2.59 17.13
CA ALA A 73 -6.28 1.59 16.70
C ALA A 73 -5.08 1.46 17.65
N THR A 74 -4.61 2.57 18.24
CA THR A 74 -3.52 2.56 19.24
C THR A 74 -3.94 1.82 20.50
N GLU A 75 -5.14 2.08 21.02
CA GLU A 75 -5.67 1.39 22.22
C GLU A 75 -5.82 -0.11 22.00
N LEU A 76 -6.17 -0.54 20.79
CA LEU A 76 -6.29 -1.96 20.45
C LEU A 76 -4.93 -2.64 20.21
N VAL A 77 -3.95 -1.92 19.69
CA VAL A 77 -2.62 -2.45 19.35
C VAL A 77 -1.69 -2.50 20.55
N GLN A 78 -1.74 -1.52 21.47
CA GLN A 78 -0.84 -1.47 22.63
C GLN A 78 -0.83 -2.76 23.46
N PRO A 79 -1.98 -3.35 23.85
CA PRO A 79 -1.99 -4.60 24.58
C PRO A 79 -1.35 -5.77 23.83
N ILE A 80 -1.44 -5.77 22.47
CA ILE A 80 -0.82 -6.80 21.65
C ILE A 80 0.71 -6.69 21.71
N LEU A 81 1.24 -5.47 21.55
CA LEU A 81 2.68 -5.22 21.63
C LEU A 81 3.24 -5.62 23.02
N ASP A 82 2.56 -5.21 24.09
CA ASP A 82 2.98 -5.49 25.46
C ASP A 82 2.96 -6.99 25.77
N ASP A 83 1.95 -7.70 25.29
CA ASP A 83 1.79 -9.12 25.54
C ASP A 83 2.83 -9.97 24.79
N VAL A 84 3.10 -9.65 23.50
CA VAL A 84 4.17 -10.32 22.74
C VAL A 84 5.54 -10.07 23.39
N LYS A 85 5.80 -8.83 23.82
CA LYS A 85 7.03 -8.48 24.53
C LYS A 85 7.22 -9.28 25.83
N ALA A 86 6.12 -9.54 26.55
CA ALA A 86 6.15 -10.24 27.81
C ALA A 86 6.20 -11.77 27.66
N ARG A 87 5.40 -12.34 26.76
CA ARG A 87 5.16 -13.79 26.66
C ARG A 87 5.72 -14.45 25.39
N GLY A 88 6.27 -13.67 24.45
CA GLY A 88 6.88 -14.19 23.22
C GLY A 88 5.95 -15.10 22.40
N ALA A 89 6.43 -16.30 22.05
CA ALA A 89 5.72 -17.26 21.22
C ALA A 89 4.34 -17.68 21.75
N ALA A 90 4.15 -17.71 23.07
CA ALA A 90 2.85 -18.02 23.65
C ALA A 90 1.79 -16.99 23.27
N ALA A 91 2.13 -15.70 23.35
CA ALA A 91 1.23 -14.62 22.93
C ALA A 91 0.95 -14.70 21.42
N LEU A 92 1.96 -15.00 20.58
CA LEU A 92 1.79 -15.13 19.13
C LEU A 92 0.77 -16.21 18.78
N ARG A 93 0.80 -17.38 19.46
CA ARG A 93 -0.19 -18.45 19.26
C ARG A 93 -1.60 -18.06 19.71
N ASP A 94 -1.72 -17.40 20.86
CA ASP A 94 -3.01 -16.94 21.37
C ASP A 94 -3.64 -15.89 20.42
N PHE A 95 -2.84 -14.99 19.84
CA PHE A 95 -3.32 -14.03 18.87
C PHE A 95 -3.65 -14.67 17.51
N ALA A 96 -2.88 -15.67 17.05
CA ALA A 96 -3.23 -16.41 15.83
C ALA A 96 -4.57 -17.15 16.00
N GLU A 97 -4.80 -17.80 17.15
CA GLU A 97 -6.08 -18.42 17.47
C GLU A 97 -7.24 -17.41 17.50
N LYS A 98 -7.00 -16.23 18.09
CA LYS A 98 -8.00 -15.17 18.23
C LYS A 98 -8.37 -14.51 16.89
N PHE A 99 -7.38 -14.20 16.03
CA PHE A 99 -7.58 -13.38 14.83
C PHE A 99 -7.62 -14.19 13.54
N ASP A 100 -6.82 -15.26 13.46
CA ASP A 100 -6.73 -16.10 12.27
C ASP A 100 -7.57 -17.37 12.41
N HIS A 101 -8.11 -17.64 13.62
CA HIS A 101 -8.94 -18.82 13.97
C HIS A 101 -8.21 -20.15 13.78
N ILE A 102 -6.89 -20.12 13.92
CA ILE A 102 -6.03 -21.30 13.87
C ILE A 102 -4.87 -21.12 14.86
N ARG A 103 -4.50 -22.21 15.54
CA ARG A 103 -3.33 -22.23 16.42
C ARG A 103 -2.19 -22.98 15.71
N PRO A 104 -1.19 -22.27 15.15
CA PRO A 104 -0.08 -22.93 14.47
C PRO A 104 0.69 -23.84 15.43
N GLU A 105 0.97 -25.07 15.02
CA GLU A 105 1.89 -25.93 15.72
C GLU A 105 3.32 -25.36 15.65
N ASN A 106 3.73 -24.98 14.46
CA ASN A 106 5.01 -24.36 14.18
C ASN A 106 4.83 -22.88 13.81
N LEU A 107 5.26 -21.96 14.67
CA LEU A 107 5.31 -20.54 14.35
C LEU A 107 6.39 -20.26 13.30
N ARG A 108 7.57 -20.88 13.42
CA ARG A 108 8.57 -20.89 12.35
C ARG A 108 8.23 -22.02 11.38
N VAL A 109 8.09 -21.65 10.11
CA VAL A 109 7.76 -22.61 9.03
C VAL A 109 8.90 -23.62 8.86
N PRO A 110 8.63 -24.93 8.88
CA PRO A 110 9.64 -25.95 8.63
C PRO A 110 10.22 -25.86 7.21
N ALA A 111 11.52 -26.10 7.07
CA ALA A 111 12.20 -26.07 5.77
C ALA A 111 11.61 -27.08 4.77
N GLU A 112 11.14 -28.22 5.26
CA GLU A 112 10.49 -29.24 4.46
C GLU A 112 9.17 -28.76 3.86
N ALA A 113 8.41 -27.93 4.57
CA ALA A 113 7.16 -27.35 4.08
C ALA A 113 7.43 -26.34 2.96
N MET A 114 8.48 -25.52 3.09
CA MET A 114 8.89 -24.59 2.04
C MET A 114 9.39 -25.34 0.79
N LYS A 115 10.17 -26.41 0.99
CA LYS A 115 10.61 -27.25 -0.12
C LYS A 115 9.45 -27.93 -0.83
N ALA A 116 8.51 -28.52 -0.07
CA ALA A 116 7.32 -29.14 -0.63
C ALA A 116 6.48 -28.14 -1.43
N ALA A 117 6.29 -26.92 -0.90
CA ALA A 117 5.57 -25.86 -1.60
C ALA A 117 6.25 -25.48 -2.94
N LEU A 118 7.57 -25.44 -2.98
CA LEU A 118 8.33 -25.18 -4.21
C LEU A 118 8.22 -26.34 -5.22
N ASP A 119 8.28 -27.58 -4.75
CA ASP A 119 8.19 -28.78 -5.59
C ASP A 119 6.78 -28.96 -6.19
N GLU A 120 5.73 -28.52 -5.48
CA GLU A 120 4.33 -28.57 -5.90
C GLU A 120 3.88 -27.35 -6.71
N LEU A 121 4.71 -26.30 -6.82
CA LEU A 121 4.33 -25.05 -7.49
C LEU A 121 4.11 -25.28 -8.99
N ASP A 122 2.99 -24.78 -9.51
CA ASP A 122 2.69 -24.82 -10.94
C ASP A 122 3.85 -24.19 -11.75
N PRO A 123 4.33 -24.86 -12.82
CA PRO A 123 5.47 -24.39 -13.59
C PRO A 123 5.24 -23.03 -14.27
N GLU A 124 4.02 -22.68 -14.67
CA GLU A 124 3.72 -21.38 -15.28
C GLU A 124 3.75 -20.28 -14.22
N VAL A 125 3.21 -20.55 -13.03
CA VAL A 125 3.26 -19.62 -11.88
C VAL A 125 4.72 -19.44 -11.44
N ARG A 126 5.51 -20.52 -11.40
CA ARG A 126 6.93 -20.45 -11.10
C ARG A 126 7.67 -19.55 -12.08
N ALA A 127 7.48 -19.74 -13.37
CA ALA A 127 8.11 -18.91 -14.41
C ALA A 127 7.72 -17.43 -14.28
N ALA A 128 6.46 -17.14 -13.96
CA ALA A 128 5.99 -15.77 -13.73
C ALA A 128 6.64 -15.12 -12.49
N ILE A 129 6.79 -15.87 -11.40
CA ILE A 129 7.49 -15.41 -10.19
C ILE A 129 8.97 -15.14 -10.49
N GLU A 130 9.67 -16.07 -11.15
CA GLU A 130 11.08 -15.92 -11.51
C GLU A 130 11.30 -14.71 -12.43
N GLU A 131 10.42 -14.46 -13.40
CA GLU A 131 10.46 -13.25 -14.26
C GLU A 131 10.21 -11.97 -13.45
N SER A 132 9.28 -11.97 -12.53
CA SER A 132 9.02 -10.83 -11.63
C SER A 132 10.24 -10.53 -10.75
N VAL A 133 10.88 -11.56 -10.20
CA VAL A 133 12.13 -11.46 -9.43
C VAL A 133 13.25 -10.85 -10.30
N ARG A 134 13.40 -11.32 -11.54
CA ARG A 134 14.42 -10.81 -12.47
C ARG A 134 14.25 -9.31 -12.73
N ARG A 135 13.01 -8.89 -12.99
CA ARG A 135 12.67 -7.45 -13.22
C ARG A 135 12.91 -6.62 -11.98
N CYS A 136 12.41 -7.05 -10.84
CA CYS A 136 12.59 -6.35 -9.57
C CYS A 136 14.09 -6.21 -9.22
N ARG A 137 14.91 -7.26 -9.42
CA ARG A 137 16.37 -7.19 -9.22
C ARG A 137 17.04 -6.14 -10.10
N ALA A 138 16.67 -6.07 -11.38
CA ALA A 138 17.25 -5.10 -12.29
C ALA A 138 16.99 -3.66 -11.83
N VAL A 139 15.77 -3.36 -11.41
CA VAL A 139 15.40 -2.04 -10.87
C VAL A 139 16.11 -1.78 -9.55
N SER A 140 16.04 -2.71 -8.59
CA SER A 140 16.63 -2.54 -7.26
C SER A 140 18.15 -2.35 -7.32
N ALA A 141 18.84 -3.06 -8.21
CA ALA A 141 20.27 -2.90 -8.41
C ALA A 141 20.65 -1.48 -8.89
N SER A 142 19.81 -0.86 -9.74
CA SER A 142 20.06 0.51 -10.21
C SER A 142 19.79 1.59 -9.14
N GLN A 143 19.10 1.23 -8.06
CA GLN A 143 18.77 2.13 -6.95
C GLN A 143 19.80 2.13 -5.83
N VAL A 144 20.76 1.21 -5.84
CA VAL A 144 21.84 1.18 -4.85
C VAL A 144 22.75 2.37 -5.06
N PRO A 145 22.85 3.30 -4.08
CA PRO A 145 23.65 4.50 -4.25
C PRO A 145 25.15 4.18 -4.20
N ALA A 146 25.90 4.81 -5.10
CA ALA A 146 27.37 4.72 -5.06
C ALA A 146 27.95 5.53 -3.90
N PRO A 147 29.01 5.07 -3.24
CA PRO A 147 29.74 5.88 -2.28
C PRO A 147 30.42 7.06 -3.00
N PHE A 148 30.51 8.20 -2.33
CA PHE A 148 31.21 9.36 -2.87
C PHE A 148 32.05 10.06 -1.79
N HIS A 149 32.95 10.93 -2.22
CA HIS A 149 33.73 11.78 -1.33
C HIS A 149 33.88 13.18 -1.90
N THR A 150 34.15 14.11 -1.01
CA THR A 150 34.46 15.50 -1.34
C THR A 150 35.76 15.92 -0.64
N ASP A 151 36.74 16.36 -1.40
CA ASP A 151 37.96 16.93 -0.87
C ASP A 151 37.71 18.42 -0.56
N LEU A 152 37.89 18.81 0.71
CA LEU A 152 37.61 20.16 1.18
C LEU A 152 38.89 21.04 1.18
N ALA A 153 40.03 20.45 1.47
CA ALA A 153 41.36 21.06 1.45
C ALA A 153 42.42 19.97 1.41
N GLU A 154 43.70 20.36 1.34
CA GLU A 154 44.82 19.41 1.45
C GLU A 154 44.72 18.62 2.77
N GLY A 155 44.63 17.31 2.69
CA GLY A 155 44.50 16.42 3.85
C GLY A 155 43.10 16.39 4.50
N ALA A 156 42.10 17.12 3.98
CA ALA A 156 40.73 17.14 4.50
C ALA A 156 39.73 16.56 3.50
N ARG A 157 39.18 15.38 3.81
CA ARG A 157 38.20 14.67 2.99
C ARG A 157 36.99 14.25 3.80
N VAL A 158 35.79 14.46 3.25
CA VAL A 158 34.54 13.88 3.74
C VAL A 158 34.10 12.77 2.79
N ALA A 159 33.82 11.59 3.32
CA ALA A 159 33.35 10.44 2.53
C ALA A 159 31.99 9.97 3.04
N GLU A 160 31.10 9.64 2.12
CA GLU A 160 29.82 9.01 2.40
C GLU A 160 29.81 7.56 1.91
N ARG A 161 29.40 6.66 2.77
CA ARG A 161 29.30 5.23 2.49
C ARG A 161 27.93 4.72 2.91
N TRP A 162 27.38 3.86 2.10
CA TRP A 162 26.15 3.15 2.39
C TRP A 162 26.49 1.80 3.01
N ILE A 163 25.99 1.55 4.21
CA ILE A 163 26.23 0.33 4.96
C ILE A 163 24.86 -0.32 5.19
N PRO A 164 24.64 -1.58 4.76
CA PRO A 164 23.39 -2.27 5.02
C PRO A 164 23.19 -2.47 6.53
N VAL A 165 21.93 -2.47 6.96
CA VAL A 165 21.56 -2.98 8.28
C VAL A 165 21.78 -4.48 8.32
N GLN A 166 21.95 -5.05 9.52
CA GLN A 166 22.29 -6.48 9.64
C GLN A 166 21.09 -7.39 9.40
N ARG A 167 19.91 -7.01 9.94
CA ARG A 167 18.72 -7.87 9.93
C ARG A 167 17.46 -7.08 9.66
N VAL A 168 16.60 -7.60 8.78
CA VAL A 168 15.32 -6.97 8.40
C VAL A 168 14.16 -7.94 8.56
N GLY A 169 13.09 -7.47 9.21
CA GLY A 169 11.79 -8.13 9.27
C GLY A 169 10.89 -7.67 8.13
N LEU A 170 10.42 -8.60 7.33
CA LEU A 170 9.63 -8.37 6.15
C LEU A 170 8.20 -8.86 6.39
N TYR A 171 7.26 -7.92 6.53
CA TYR A 171 5.86 -8.27 6.71
C TYR A 171 5.17 -8.46 5.35
N VAL A 172 4.53 -9.60 5.17
CA VAL A 172 3.74 -9.93 3.98
C VAL A 172 2.29 -10.11 4.40
N PRO A 173 1.37 -9.29 3.90
CA PRO A 173 -0.05 -9.43 4.25
C PRO A 173 -0.64 -10.72 3.69
N GLY A 174 -1.70 -11.20 4.32
CA GLY A 174 -2.48 -12.35 3.90
C GLY A 174 -3.95 -12.15 4.24
N GLY A 175 -4.77 -13.18 4.01
CA GLY A 175 -6.17 -13.26 4.43
C GLY A 175 -7.17 -13.17 3.29
N LYS A 176 -7.29 -12.07 2.56
CA LYS A 176 -8.27 -11.93 1.46
C LYS A 176 -7.72 -12.38 0.09
N ALA A 177 -6.41 -12.27 -0.11
CA ALA A 177 -5.72 -12.68 -1.33
C ALA A 177 -4.31 -13.17 -1.02
N VAL A 178 -3.69 -13.86 -1.98
CA VAL A 178 -2.30 -14.33 -1.92
C VAL A 178 -1.42 -13.36 -2.67
N TYR A 179 -0.40 -12.81 -2.02
CA TYR A 179 0.46 -11.74 -2.56
C TYR A 179 1.93 -12.18 -2.69
N PRO A 180 2.30 -13.05 -3.64
CA PRO A 180 3.71 -13.40 -3.90
C PRO A 180 4.51 -12.16 -4.31
N SER A 181 3.89 -11.18 -4.97
CA SER A 181 4.50 -9.89 -5.29
C SER A 181 5.01 -9.14 -4.05
N SER A 182 4.28 -9.18 -2.93
CA SER A 182 4.73 -8.54 -1.68
C SER A 182 5.98 -9.21 -1.11
N VAL A 183 6.14 -10.52 -1.28
CA VAL A 183 7.40 -11.21 -0.94
C VAL A 183 8.54 -10.69 -1.80
N ILE A 184 8.35 -10.64 -3.13
CA ILE A 184 9.36 -10.18 -4.09
C ILE A 184 9.77 -8.74 -3.80
N MET A 185 8.79 -7.83 -3.63
CA MET A 185 9.01 -6.40 -3.41
C MET A 185 9.64 -6.08 -2.06
N ASN A 186 9.55 -6.96 -1.07
CA ASN A 186 10.25 -6.84 0.21
C ASN A 186 11.66 -7.46 0.16
N VAL A 187 11.77 -8.69 -0.33
CA VAL A 187 13.02 -9.47 -0.27
C VAL A 187 14.06 -8.93 -1.26
N VAL A 188 13.67 -8.70 -2.52
CA VAL A 188 14.62 -8.34 -3.57
C VAL A 188 15.33 -7.00 -3.29
N PRO A 189 14.65 -5.92 -2.88
CA PRO A 189 15.34 -4.68 -2.49
C PRO A 189 16.25 -4.86 -1.27
N ALA A 190 15.85 -5.67 -0.28
CA ALA A 190 16.68 -5.94 0.88
C ALA A 190 17.95 -6.71 0.51
N GLN A 191 17.84 -7.71 -0.39
CA GLN A 191 19.01 -8.42 -0.96
C GLN A 191 19.90 -7.48 -1.77
N ALA A 192 19.32 -6.61 -2.60
CA ALA A 192 20.08 -5.63 -3.39
C ALA A 192 20.80 -4.61 -2.49
N ALA A 193 20.22 -4.24 -1.36
CA ALA A 193 20.86 -3.39 -0.35
C ALA A 193 21.99 -4.09 0.41
N GLY A 194 22.18 -5.41 0.24
CA GLY A 194 23.24 -6.19 0.91
C GLY A 194 22.87 -6.63 2.34
N VAL A 195 21.58 -6.69 2.70
CA VAL A 195 21.14 -7.20 4.00
C VAL A 195 21.38 -8.71 4.07
N GLU A 196 22.09 -9.17 5.10
CA GLU A 196 22.47 -10.57 5.24
C GLU A 196 21.39 -11.44 5.88
N SER A 197 20.64 -10.90 6.84
CA SER A 197 19.60 -11.64 7.59
C SER A 197 18.21 -11.11 7.26
N LEU A 198 17.35 -11.97 6.71
CA LEU A 198 15.98 -11.65 6.33
C LEU A 198 15.02 -12.60 7.03
N ALA A 199 14.05 -12.03 7.74
CA ALA A 199 12.97 -12.78 8.39
C ALA A 199 11.62 -12.32 7.80
N ILE A 200 10.79 -13.26 7.35
CA ILE A 200 9.45 -12.99 6.80
C ILE A 200 8.41 -13.38 7.83
N ALA A 201 7.41 -12.52 8.05
CA ALA A 201 6.20 -12.86 8.78
C ALA A 201 4.97 -12.66 7.88
N THR A 202 4.13 -13.68 7.83
CA THR A 202 2.88 -13.69 7.06
C THR A 202 1.84 -14.53 7.81
N PRO A 203 0.55 -14.18 7.81
CA PRO A 203 -0.44 -14.93 8.56
C PRO A 203 -0.60 -16.35 8.03
N PRO A 204 -1.04 -17.29 8.90
CA PRO A 204 -1.42 -18.61 8.47
C PRO A 204 -2.57 -18.54 7.46
N SER A 205 -2.57 -19.44 6.48
CA SER A 205 -3.63 -19.51 5.48
C SER A 205 -4.86 -20.20 6.08
N ARG A 206 -6.04 -19.60 5.89
CA ARG A 206 -7.31 -20.20 6.30
C ARG A 206 -7.65 -21.49 5.54
N ASN A 207 -6.98 -21.71 4.42
CA ASN A 207 -7.16 -22.92 3.60
C ASN A 207 -6.27 -24.08 4.05
N ASN A 208 -5.31 -23.83 4.97
CA ASN A 208 -4.39 -24.83 5.48
C ASN A 208 -4.74 -25.18 6.93
N SER A 209 -5.12 -26.45 7.15
CA SER A 209 -5.45 -26.95 8.49
C SER A 209 -4.23 -27.11 9.42
N ASP A 210 -3.03 -27.06 8.84
CA ASP A 210 -1.74 -27.17 9.56
C ASP A 210 -1.23 -25.84 10.16
N GLY A 211 -1.94 -24.73 9.87
CA GLY A 211 -1.57 -23.40 10.35
C GLY A 211 -0.39 -22.79 9.62
N LEU A 212 0.00 -23.33 8.47
CA LEU A 212 1.06 -22.75 7.66
C LEU A 212 0.54 -21.65 6.72
N PRO A 213 1.39 -20.72 6.29
CA PRO A 213 1.06 -19.75 5.26
C PRO A 213 0.70 -20.41 3.91
N ASP A 214 0.19 -19.60 2.98
CA ASP A 214 -0.13 -20.07 1.63
C ASP A 214 1.09 -20.66 0.92
N LYS A 215 0.90 -21.78 0.20
CA LYS A 215 1.96 -22.50 -0.49
C LYS A 215 2.69 -21.65 -1.53
N THR A 216 1.97 -20.74 -2.22
CA THR A 216 2.59 -19.85 -3.22
C THR A 216 3.54 -18.84 -2.56
N ILE A 217 3.17 -18.36 -1.37
CA ILE A 217 4.05 -17.49 -0.55
C ILE A 217 5.31 -18.26 -0.14
N LEU A 218 5.15 -19.48 0.41
CA LEU A 218 6.26 -20.32 0.85
C LEU A 218 7.20 -20.67 -0.32
N ALA A 219 6.63 -21.04 -1.47
CA ALA A 219 7.41 -21.31 -2.69
C ALA A 219 8.18 -20.08 -3.16
N THR A 220 7.55 -18.87 -3.09
CA THR A 220 8.22 -17.62 -3.45
C THR A 220 9.38 -17.30 -2.50
N CYS A 221 9.22 -17.52 -1.20
CA CYS A 221 10.31 -17.41 -0.23
C CYS A 221 11.47 -18.37 -0.57
N ALA A 222 11.16 -19.63 -0.91
CA ALA A 222 12.15 -20.63 -1.29
C ALA A 222 12.89 -20.24 -2.60
N ILE A 223 12.19 -19.72 -3.62
CA ILE A 223 12.81 -19.20 -4.87
C ILE A 223 13.80 -18.07 -4.56
N LEU A 224 13.46 -17.21 -3.59
CA LEU A 224 14.31 -16.08 -3.19
C LEU A 224 15.42 -16.45 -2.20
N GLY A 225 15.46 -17.71 -1.74
CA GLY A 225 16.48 -18.21 -0.79
C GLY A 225 16.29 -17.68 0.64
N VAL A 226 15.06 -17.33 1.03
CA VAL A 226 14.73 -16.96 2.40
C VAL A 226 14.18 -18.19 3.13
N ASP A 227 14.85 -18.61 4.18
CA ASP A 227 14.54 -19.81 4.97
C ASP A 227 13.95 -19.48 6.36
N GLU A 228 13.92 -18.21 6.72
CA GLU A 228 13.37 -17.75 7.98
C GLU A 228 11.98 -17.14 7.76
N VAL A 229 10.94 -17.97 7.84
CA VAL A 229 9.54 -17.58 7.61
C VAL A 229 8.70 -17.93 8.83
N TYR A 230 7.84 -17.02 9.25
CA TYR A 230 6.96 -17.17 10.42
C TYR A 230 5.48 -17.12 10.01
N ALA A 231 4.70 -18.07 10.49
CA ALA A 231 3.25 -18.11 10.38
C ALA A 231 2.61 -17.17 11.40
N VAL A 232 2.88 -15.88 11.27
CA VAL A 232 2.43 -14.82 12.20
C VAL A 232 1.94 -13.62 11.40
N GLY A 233 0.69 -13.20 11.61
CA GLY A 233 0.07 -12.04 10.97
C GLY A 233 -0.07 -10.84 11.91
N GLY A 234 -0.64 -9.75 11.41
CA GLY A 234 -1.11 -8.61 12.20
C GLY A 234 -0.06 -7.84 13.00
N ALA A 235 -0.54 -7.08 13.99
CA ALA A 235 0.31 -6.27 14.87
C ALA A 235 1.29 -7.11 15.71
N GLN A 236 0.94 -8.36 16.01
CA GLN A 236 1.79 -9.27 16.76
C GLN A 236 3.06 -9.69 15.98
N ALA A 237 3.02 -9.72 14.64
CA ALA A 237 4.20 -9.93 13.81
C ALA A 237 5.18 -8.74 13.92
N ILE A 238 4.66 -7.53 13.95
CA ILE A 238 5.46 -6.31 14.13
C ILE A 238 6.10 -6.28 15.52
N ALA A 239 5.35 -6.70 16.56
CA ALA A 239 5.89 -6.83 17.91
C ALA A 239 7.00 -7.88 17.98
N MET A 240 6.82 -9.04 17.35
CA MET A 240 7.83 -10.10 17.25
C MET A 240 9.12 -9.58 16.65
N PHE A 241 9.04 -8.84 15.53
CA PHE A 241 10.20 -8.27 14.89
C PHE A 241 10.88 -7.16 15.72
N ALA A 242 10.09 -6.33 16.41
CA ALA A 242 10.63 -5.21 17.17
C ALA A 242 11.31 -5.65 18.48
N TYR A 243 10.74 -6.62 19.19
CA TYR A 243 11.20 -7.02 20.52
C TYR A 243 11.91 -8.38 20.54
N GLY A 244 11.84 -9.13 19.46
CA GLY A 244 12.14 -10.55 19.46
C GLY A 244 11.01 -11.36 20.11
N ALA A 245 11.14 -12.68 20.08
CA ALA A 245 10.22 -13.57 20.74
C ALA A 245 10.98 -14.77 21.33
N LYS A 246 10.80 -15.01 22.64
CA LYS A 246 11.26 -16.25 23.28
C LYS A 246 10.34 -17.38 22.88
N GLY A 247 10.90 -18.59 22.76
CA GLY A 247 10.12 -19.79 22.54
C GLY A 247 9.22 -20.11 23.74
N SER A 248 8.14 -20.82 23.48
CA SER A 248 7.19 -21.27 24.50
C SER A 248 6.94 -22.77 24.47
N GLU A 249 7.29 -23.42 23.37
CA GLU A 249 7.16 -24.85 23.15
C GLU A 249 8.49 -25.44 22.64
N PRO A 250 8.74 -26.76 22.77
CA PRO A 250 10.04 -27.34 22.42
C PRO A 250 10.51 -27.07 20.98
N GLN A 251 9.58 -27.01 20.03
CA GLN A 251 9.89 -26.75 18.61
C GLN A 251 10.28 -25.30 18.34
N ASP A 252 10.00 -24.36 19.25
CA ASP A 252 10.38 -22.96 19.09
C ASP A 252 11.87 -22.70 19.39
N GLY A 253 12.50 -23.60 20.13
CA GLY A 253 13.81 -23.36 20.73
C GLY A 253 13.73 -22.36 21.89
N GLU A 254 14.87 -21.92 22.39
CA GLU A 254 14.96 -20.90 23.44
C GLU A 254 14.52 -19.51 22.93
N ILE A 255 14.94 -19.18 21.73
CA ILE A 255 14.58 -17.95 21.01
C ILE A 255 13.93 -18.37 19.70
N LEU A 256 12.66 -17.98 19.51
CA LEU A 256 11.92 -18.20 18.28
C LEU A 256 12.37 -17.22 17.18
N CYS A 257 12.49 -15.95 17.52
CA CYS A 257 12.85 -14.88 16.61
C CYS A 257 13.71 -13.84 17.32
N ASP A 258 14.87 -13.52 16.77
CA ASP A 258 15.67 -12.38 17.20
C ASP A 258 15.06 -11.06 16.73
N PRO A 259 15.21 -9.94 17.48
CA PRO A 259 14.76 -8.64 17.03
C PRO A 259 15.50 -8.21 15.75
N VAL A 260 14.87 -7.32 14.98
CA VAL A 260 15.41 -6.81 13.71
C VAL A 260 15.80 -5.34 13.81
N ASP A 261 16.66 -4.86 12.90
CA ASP A 261 17.06 -3.47 12.82
C ASP A 261 16.01 -2.61 12.11
N LYS A 262 15.27 -3.21 11.17
CA LYS A 262 14.26 -2.54 10.36
C LYS A 262 13.11 -3.47 10.03
N ILE A 263 11.88 -2.93 10.04
CA ILE A 263 10.67 -3.62 9.60
C ILE A 263 10.15 -2.96 8.34
N THR A 264 9.86 -3.75 7.30
CA THR A 264 9.25 -3.27 6.07
C THR A 264 8.03 -4.12 5.69
N GLY A 265 7.20 -3.60 4.83
CA GLY A 265 6.06 -4.29 4.27
C GLY A 265 4.72 -3.59 4.51
N PRO A 266 3.77 -3.76 3.57
CA PRO A 266 2.43 -3.19 3.67
C PRO A 266 1.58 -3.96 4.69
N GLY A 267 0.53 -3.33 5.18
CA GLY A 267 -0.42 -4.00 6.08
C GLY A 267 -1.65 -3.14 6.34
N ASN A 268 -2.61 -3.69 7.05
CA ASN A 268 -3.82 -2.98 7.46
C ASN A 268 -3.50 -1.93 8.55
N ILE A 269 -4.53 -1.18 8.97
CA ILE A 269 -4.41 -0.12 9.98
C ILE A 269 -3.73 -0.60 11.28
N PHE A 270 -3.95 -1.85 11.71
CA PHE A 270 -3.32 -2.37 12.93
C PHE A 270 -1.82 -2.61 12.75
N VAL A 271 -1.40 -3.10 11.57
CA VAL A 271 0.01 -3.26 11.21
C VAL A 271 0.69 -1.89 11.09
N ALA A 272 0.07 -0.93 10.40
CA ALA A 272 0.59 0.43 10.26
C ALA A 272 0.71 1.13 11.62
N THR A 273 -0.30 0.96 12.50
CA THR A 273 -0.28 1.49 13.87
C THR A 273 0.82 0.84 14.70
N ALA A 274 0.98 -0.48 14.63
CA ALA A 274 2.05 -1.20 15.33
C ALA A 274 3.44 -0.71 14.87
N LYS A 275 3.68 -0.58 13.56
CA LYS A 275 4.94 -0.02 13.02
C LYS A 275 5.21 1.38 13.56
N ARG A 276 4.21 2.26 13.56
CA ARG A 276 4.33 3.60 14.14
C ARG A 276 4.71 3.56 15.62
N MET A 277 4.08 2.67 16.42
CA MET A 277 4.32 2.57 17.86
C MET A 277 5.69 2.03 18.20
N VAL A 278 6.27 1.15 17.37
CA VAL A 278 7.63 0.62 17.58
C VAL A 278 8.71 1.48 16.89
N SER A 279 8.32 2.50 16.14
CA SER A 279 9.26 3.45 15.52
C SER A 279 10.04 4.18 16.61
N GLY A 280 11.38 4.12 16.54
CA GLY A 280 12.28 4.60 17.58
C GLY A 280 12.89 3.47 18.43
N ILE A 281 12.30 2.26 18.42
CA ILE A 281 12.91 1.02 18.93
C ILE A 281 13.57 0.30 17.77
N VAL A 282 12.87 0.22 16.64
CA VAL A 282 13.30 -0.41 15.38
C VAL A 282 13.02 0.55 14.23
N GLY A 283 13.83 0.53 13.19
CA GLY A 283 13.55 1.28 11.96
C GLY A 283 12.31 0.73 11.25
N ILE A 284 11.56 1.61 10.58
CA ILE A 284 10.44 1.20 9.72
C ILE A 284 10.61 1.77 8.31
N ASP A 285 9.91 1.21 7.33
CA ASP A 285 9.84 1.76 5.97
C ASP A 285 9.05 3.07 5.95
N ALA A 286 7.76 3.00 6.28
CA ALA A 286 6.87 4.16 6.37
C ALA A 286 5.69 3.85 7.31
N VAL A 287 5.02 4.89 7.77
CA VAL A 287 3.68 4.79 8.33
C VAL A 287 2.71 4.89 7.15
N ALA A 288 2.30 3.75 6.62
CA ALA A 288 1.34 3.70 5.54
C ALA A 288 -0.05 4.12 6.03
N GLY A 289 -0.66 5.08 5.33
CA GLY A 289 -2.09 5.38 5.44
C GLY A 289 -2.93 4.41 4.58
N PRO A 290 -4.23 4.63 4.48
CA PRO A 290 -5.05 4.02 3.44
C PRO A 290 -4.49 4.38 2.06
N THR A 291 -4.59 3.46 1.11
CA THR A 291 -4.14 3.70 -0.27
C THR A 291 -4.98 4.80 -0.93
N GLU A 292 -4.36 5.63 -1.77
CA GLU A 292 -5.00 6.80 -2.38
C GLU A 292 -4.63 6.93 -3.86
N ILE A 293 -5.61 7.29 -4.68
CA ILE A 293 -5.39 7.72 -6.06
C ILE A 293 -5.90 9.16 -6.26
N ALA A 294 -5.12 9.95 -6.99
CA ALA A 294 -5.57 11.21 -7.58
C ALA A 294 -5.44 11.15 -9.09
N ILE A 295 -6.48 11.54 -9.80
CA ILE A 295 -6.50 11.56 -11.25
C ILE A 295 -6.71 13.01 -11.71
N ILE A 296 -5.75 13.60 -12.38
CA ILE A 296 -5.92 14.91 -13.05
C ILE A 296 -6.42 14.64 -14.48
N ALA A 297 -7.58 15.17 -14.83
CA ALA A 297 -8.15 14.95 -16.15
C ALA A 297 -8.84 16.20 -16.68
N ASP A 298 -8.68 16.48 -17.97
CA ASP A 298 -9.40 17.50 -18.71
C ASP A 298 -10.62 16.93 -19.45
N LYS A 299 -11.40 17.81 -20.10
CA LYS A 299 -12.61 17.44 -20.87
C LYS A 299 -12.38 16.40 -21.97
N GLY A 300 -11.13 16.15 -22.39
CA GLY A 300 -10.78 15.20 -23.43
C GLY A 300 -10.61 13.77 -22.91
N ALA A 301 -10.56 13.58 -21.60
CA ALA A 301 -10.37 12.26 -21.01
C ALA A 301 -11.64 11.38 -21.15
N ASN A 302 -11.42 10.07 -21.20
CA ASN A 302 -12.53 9.11 -21.30
C ASN A 302 -13.17 8.84 -19.93
N PRO A 303 -14.43 9.27 -19.68
CA PRO A 303 -15.06 9.14 -18.36
C PRO A 303 -15.24 7.69 -17.91
N SER A 304 -15.34 6.74 -18.84
CA SER A 304 -15.50 5.32 -18.55
C SER A 304 -14.20 4.70 -18.01
N TRP A 305 -13.04 5.18 -18.45
CA TRP A 305 -11.74 4.74 -17.96
C TRP A 305 -11.45 5.34 -16.60
N LEU A 306 -11.66 6.64 -16.43
CA LEU A 306 -11.53 7.31 -15.14
C LEU A 306 -12.39 6.65 -14.06
N ALA A 307 -13.64 6.29 -14.41
CA ALA A 307 -14.50 5.56 -13.49
C ALA A 307 -13.97 4.16 -13.16
N ALA A 308 -13.32 3.47 -14.11
CA ALA A 308 -12.72 2.16 -13.86
C ALA A 308 -11.52 2.26 -12.91
N ASP A 309 -10.67 3.27 -13.07
CA ASP A 309 -9.49 3.48 -12.24
C ASP A 309 -9.90 3.89 -10.80
N LEU A 310 -10.90 4.78 -10.66
CA LEU A 310 -11.48 5.12 -9.35
C LEU A 310 -12.11 3.90 -8.65
N ILE A 311 -12.78 3.01 -9.40
CA ILE A 311 -13.34 1.76 -8.86
C ILE A 311 -12.22 0.81 -8.45
N GLY A 312 -11.18 0.63 -9.30
CA GLY A 312 -10.05 -0.23 -9.00
C GLY A 312 -9.35 0.15 -7.69
N GLN A 313 -9.18 1.46 -7.45
CA GLN A 313 -8.66 1.96 -6.17
C GLN A 313 -9.61 1.69 -5.01
N ALA A 314 -10.91 1.92 -5.20
CA ALA A 314 -11.92 1.72 -4.17
C ALA A 314 -12.12 0.26 -3.76
N GLU A 315 -11.78 -0.69 -4.64
CA GLU A 315 -11.81 -2.13 -4.34
C GLU A 315 -10.77 -2.56 -3.31
N HIS A 316 -9.71 -1.78 -3.12
CA HIS A 316 -8.62 -2.12 -2.22
C HIS A 316 -9.10 -2.18 -0.76
N ASP A 317 -9.77 -1.12 -0.28
CA ASP A 317 -10.24 -1.01 1.10
C ASP A 317 -11.41 -0.01 1.23
N GLU A 318 -12.22 -0.12 2.28
CA GLU A 318 -13.31 0.82 2.56
C GLU A 318 -12.83 2.25 2.85
N LEU A 319 -11.58 2.39 3.32
CA LEU A 319 -10.92 3.67 3.59
C LEU A 319 -10.06 4.15 2.42
N ALA A 320 -9.97 3.40 1.31
CA ALA A 320 -9.23 3.83 0.14
C ALA A 320 -9.77 5.17 -0.39
N GLY A 321 -8.86 6.09 -0.73
CA GLY A 321 -9.20 7.39 -1.28
C GLY A 321 -9.20 7.38 -2.81
N SER A 322 -10.29 7.79 -3.44
CA SER A 322 -10.40 7.91 -4.89
C SER A 322 -10.79 9.34 -5.25
N VAL A 323 -9.87 10.08 -5.87
CA VAL A 323 -10.04 11.51 -6.15
C VAL A 323 -9.86 11.81 -7.63
N LEU A 324 -10.87 12.45 -8.23
CA LEU A 324 -10.77 13.05 -9.56
C LEU A 324 -10.57 14.56 -9.41
N ILE A 325 -9.61 15.14 -10.11
CA ILE A 325 -9.34 16.58 -10.15
C ILE A 325 -9.55 17.03 -11.59
N THR A 326 -10.49 17.92 -11.85
CA THR A 326 -10.83 18.35 -13.21
C THR A 326 -11.31 19.79 -13.25
N ASP A 327 -11.06 20.49 -14.37
CA ASP A 327 -11.64 21.79 -14.69
C ASP A 327 -12.96 21.67 -15.48
N SER A 328 -13.39 20.44 -15.79
CA SER A 328 -14.60 20.17 -16.59
C SER A 328 -15.73 19.59 -15.74
N GLU A 329 -16.76 20.39 -15.51
CA GLU A 329 -18.01 19.95 -14.86
C GLU A 329 -18.70 18.84 -15.69
N GLU A 330 -18.67 18.97 -17.03
CA GLU A 330 -19.23 17.95 -17.93
C GLU A 330 -18.55 16.60 -17.77
N LEU A 331 -17.21 16.57 -17.63
CA LEU A 331 -16.46 15.35 -17.38
C LEU A 331 -16.83 14.75 -16.00
N ALA A 332 -16.93 15.60 -14.98
CA ALA A 332 -17.33 15.18 -13.66
C ALA A 332 -18.70 14.47 -13.66
N ASP A 333 -19.68 15.04 -14.34
CA ASP A 333 -21.02 14.46 -14.46
C ASP A 333 -21.00 13.12 -15.20
N LYS A 334 -20.27 13.01 -16.32
CA LYS A 334 -20.10 11.75 -17.08
C LYS A 334 -19.42 10.67 -16.25
N VAL A 335 -18.43 11.02 -15.44
CA VAL A 335 -17.77 10.08 -14.52
C VAL A 335 -18.76 9.60 -13.45
N GLN A 336 -19.53 10.49 -12.87
CA GLN A 336 -20.59 10.16 -11.92
C GLN A 336 -21.63 9.18 -12.51
N GLU A 337 -22.04 9.40 -13.75
CA GLU A 337 -22.95 8.51 -14.48
C GLU A 337 -22.30 7.14 -14.71
N SER A 338 -21.04 7.11 -15.14
CA SER A 338 -20.29 5.87 -15.36
C SER A 338 -20.14 5.06 -14.06
N LEU A 339 -19.88 5.72 -12.92
CA LEU A 339 -19.81 5.08 -11.61
C LEU A 339 -21.16 4.45 -11.21
N ARG A 340 -22.30 5.19 -11.38
CA ARG A 340 -23.64 4.64 -11.10
C ARG A 340 -23.94 3.36 -11.90
N TYR A 341 -23.46 3.31 -13.12
CA TYR A 341 -23.64 2.11 -13.97
C TYR A 341 -22.74 0.95 -13.58
N ARG A 342 -21.45 1.24 -13.27
CA ARG A 342 -20.41 0.21 -13.10
C ARG A 342 -20.37 -0.38 -11.70
N VAL A 343 -20.46 0.43 -10.64
CA VAL A 343 -20.26 -0.05 -9.26
C VAL A 343 -21.22 -1.17 -8.88
N PRO A 344 -22.54 -1.14 -9.20
CA PRO A 344 -23.42 -2.25 -8.88
C PRO A 344 -23.08 -3.58 -9.60
N ARG A 345 -22.16 -3.53 -10.58
CA ARG A 345 -21.74 -4.67 -11.40
C ARG A 345 -20.35 -5.17 -11.04
N THR A 346 -19.66 -4.54 -10.09
CA THR A 346 -18.38 -5.03 -9.60
C THR A 346 -18.58 -6.17 -8.61
N GLU A 347 -17.58 -7.05 -8.48
CA GLU A 347 -17.62 -8.16 -7.53
C GLU A 347 -17.71 -7.68 -6.07
N HIS A 348 -17.06 -6.55 -5.75
CA HIS A 348 -16.99 -5.97 -4.39
C HIS A 348 -17.80 -4.68 -4.26
N ALA A 349 -19.00 -4.64 -4.85
CA ALA A 349 -19.84 -3.44 -4.95
C ALA A 349 -20.06 -2.71 -3.61
N GLU A 350 -20.24 -3.42 -2.51
CA GLU A 350 -20.46 -2.83 -1.18
C GLU A 350 -19.23 -2.06 -0.71
N ARG A 351 -18.04 -2.68 -0.79
CA ARG A 351 -16.76 -2.05 -0.43
C ARG A 351 -16.49 -0.83 -1.29
N VAL A 352 -16.59 -0.97 -2.60
CA VAL A 352 -16.42 0.12 -3.57
C VAL A 352 -17.36 1.28 -3.27
N ASN A 353 -18.63 0.98 -3.01
CA ASN A 353 -19.62 2.01 -2.66
C ASN A 353 -19.27 2.73 -1.36
N THR A 354 -18.81 2.00 -0.33
CA THR A 354 -18.38 2.58 0.95
C THR A 354 -17.17 3.52 0.73
N SER A 355 -16.17 3.09 -0.01
CA SER A 355 -14.98 3.88 -0.30
C SER A 355 -15.30 5.13 -1.12
N LEU A 356 -16.01 5.01 -2.27
CA LEU A 356 -16.30 6.13 -3.15
C LEU A 356 -17.24 7.18 -2.52
N ARG A 357 -18.13 6.77 -1.61
CA ARG A 357 -19.04 7.67 -0.89
C ARG A 357 -18.46 8.17 0.42
N GLY A 358 -17.31 7.63 0.83
CA GLY A 358 -16.60 8.06 2.01
C GLY A 358 -16.05 9.50 1.90
N ARG A 359 -15.71 10.10 3.03
CA ARG A 359 -15.17 11.47 3.07
C ARG A 359 -13.77 11.60 2.47
N GLN A 360 -13.06 10.50 2.27
CA GLN A 360 -11.76 10.42 1.65
C GLN A 360 -11.79 10.42 0.11
N SER A 361 -12.96 10.27 -0.48
CA SER A 361 -13.16 10.25 -1.93
C SER A 361 -13.96 11.46 -2.40
N GLY A 362 -13.72 11.92 -3.63
CA GLY A 362 -14.46 13.04 -4.18
C GLY A 362 -13.98 13.48 -5.55
N ILE A 363 -14.73 14.40 -6.14
CA ILE A 363 -14.38 15.10 -7.38
C ILE A 363 -14.07 16.55 -7.02
N ILE A 364 -12.88 17.01 -7.34
CA ILE A 364 -12.41 18.38 -7.11
C ILE A 364 -12.55 19.15 -8.43
N LEU A 365 -13.38 20.18 -8.43
CA LEU A 365 -13.54 21.12 -9.55
C LEU A 365 -12.59 22.30 -9.37
N THR A 366 -11.84 22.62 -10.44
CA THR A 366 -10.82 23.67 -10.48
C THR A 366 -11.08 24.66 -11.61
N ASP A 367 -10.41 25.82 -11.57
CA ASP A 367 -10.46 26.83 -12.64
C ASP A 367 -9.67 26.45 -13.89
N GLY A 368 -8.73 25.48 -13.76
CA GLY A 368 -7.85 25.05 -14.85
C GLY A 368 -6.68 24.24 -14.33
N ILE A 369 -5.77 23.89 -15.26
CA ILE A 369 -4.68 22.95 -15.00
C ILE A 369 -3.75 23.39 -13.87
N GLU A 370 -3.44 24.67 -13.73
CA GLU A 370 -2.54 25.16 -12.67
C GLU A 370 -3.14 24.91 -11.30
N GLN A 371 -4.43 25.23 -11.08
CA GLN A 371 -5.11 24.94 -9.81
C GLN A 371 -5.30 23.43 -9.61
N SER A 372 -5.45 22.63 -10.68
CA SER A 372 -5.49 21.18 -10.60
C SER A 372 -4.16 20.59 -10.09
N ILE A 373 -3.04 21.11 -10.56
CA ILE A 373 -1.70 20.74 -10.11
C ILE A 373 -1.51 21.12 -8.63
N ASP A 374 -1.93 22.33 -8.22
CA ASP A 374 -1.86 22.78 -6.83
C ASP A 374 -2.70 21.89 -5.91
N ALA A 375 -3.91 21.50 -6.34
CA ALA A 375 -4.77 20.58 -5.61
C ALA A 375 -4.13 19.17 -5.51
N ALA A 376 -3.57 18.64 -6.60
CA ALA A 376 -2.89 17.35 -6.59
C ALA A 376 -1.66 17.36 -5.68
N ASN A 377 -0.86 18.45 -5.72
CA ASN A 377 0.29 18.62 -4.82
C ASN A 377 -0.12 18.73 -3.35
N ALA A 378 -1.26 19.37 -3.06
CA ALA A 378 -1.78 19.45 -1.70
C ALA A 378 -2.34 18.10 -1.23
N TYR A 379 -2.99 17.36 -2.12
CA TYR A 379 -3.48 16.01 -1.82
C TYR A 379 -2.31 15.03 -1.63
N ALA A 380 -1.31 15.08 -2.51
CA ALA A 380 -0.10 14.25 -2.46
C ALA A 380 -0.43 12.76 -2.34
N ALA A 381 -1.25 12.25 -3.27
CA ALA A 381 -1.68 10.85 -3.30
C ALA A 381 -0.52 9.88 -3.47
N GLU A 382 -0.70 8.64 -3.01
CA GLU A 382 0.20 7.52 -3.28
C GLU A 382 0.30 7.23 -4.78
N HIS A 383 -0.84 7.24 -5.48
CA HIS A 383 -0.92 7.07 -6.93
C HIS A 383 -1.41 8.36 -7.58
N LEU A 384 -0.68 8.85 -8.58
CA LEU A 384 -1.08 10.02 -9.37
C LEU A 384 -1.16 9.64 -10.84
N GLU A 385 -2.35 9.84 -11.43
CA GLU A 385 -2.56 9.70 -12.87
C GLU A 385 -2.78 11.07 -13.51
N VAL A 386 -2.18 11.27 -14.68
CA VAL A 386 -2.30 12.50 -15.44
C VAL A 386 -2.89 12.18 -16.83
N CYS A 387 -4.20 12.41 -16.94
CA CYS A 387 -5.01 12.11 -18.13
C CYS A 387 -5.31 13.39 -18.93
N LEU A 388 -4.24 14.02 -19.44
CA LEU A 388 -4.29 15.26 -20.22
C LEU A 388 -3.81 14.99 -21.64
N LEU A 389 -4.54 15.46 -22.65
CA LEU A 389 -4.27 15.16 -24.06
C LEU A 389 -2.96 15.74 -24.60
N TYR A 390 -2.33 16.72 -23.95
CA TYR A 390 -1.27 17.51 -24.56
C TYR A 390 -0.04 17.81 -23.68
N THR A 391 0.11 17.27 -22.48
CA THR A 391 1.12 17.76 -21.54
C THR A 391 2.15 16.76 -21.08
N SER A 392 2.04 15.50 -21.43
CA SER A 392 3.08 14.52 -21.12
C SER A 392 3.55 13.85 -22.41
N PRO A 393 4.80 14.06 -22.85
CA PRO A 393 5.34 13.25 -23.92
C PRO A 393 5.33 11.80 -23.47
N SER A 394 4.73 10.94 -24.28
CA SER A 394 4.78 9.50 -24.03
C SER A 394 6.24 9.04 -23.97
N PRO A 395 6.65 8.16 -23.05
CA PRO A 395 7.98 7.57 -23.09
C PRO A 395 8.27 6.78 -24.36
N ARG A 396 7.31 6.72 -25.28
CA ARG A 396 7.41 6.05 -26.59
C ARG A 396 7.56 7.03 -27.75
N ASP A 397 7.44 8.34 -27.51
CA ASP A 397 7.72 9.42 -28.46
C ASP A 397 9.14 9.95 -28.24
#